data_a91d65bd329e739e04374b4cb1449a8d
#
_entry.id   a91d65bd329e739e04374b4cb1449a8d
#
_cell.length_a   1.000
_cell.length_b   1.000
_cell.length_c   1.000
_cell.angle_alpha   90.00
_cell.angle_beta   90.00
_cell.angle_gamma   90.00
#
_symmetry.space_group_name_H-M   'P 1'
#
loop_
_entity.id
_entity.type
_entity.pdbx_description
1 polymer ?
#
loop_
_entity_poly.entity_id
_entity_poly.type
_entity_poly.pdbx_seq_one_letter_code
_entity_poly.pdbx_strand_id
1 'polypeptide(L)'
;MQNERMQMNKTIDYYNLNAKKFIENTVNADMHITQDRFLRLLAENRFILDFGCGSGRDTKYFLEKGYRVEATDGSSELCKLASAFTGIEVKEMLFQELDASGKYEGIWACSSILHLSKKELLPVIRKMCDALKNNGVIYTSFKYGDFEGERNGRYFTDFTEDTFDKFIKVIPELTIEEQWITLDVRPGRGEEKWLNLILRKIQK
;
A
#
# COMPACT_ATOMS: atom_id res chain seq x y z
N MET A 1 -22.45 -0.67 3.01
CA MET A 1 -22.03 0.31 4.05
C MET A 1 -21.85 -0.33 5.43
N GLN A 2 -22.88 -0.92 6.08
CA GLN A 2 -22.70 -1.49 7.43
C GLN A 2 -21.79 -2.73 7.47
N ASN A 3 -21.92 -3.65 6.51
CA ASN A 3 -21.05 -4.83 6.38
C ASN A 3 -19.60 -4.47 6.03
N GLU A 4 -19.38 -3.53 5.16
CA GLU A 4 -18.05 -3.07 4.73
C GLU A 4 -17.28 -2.44 5.91
N ARG A 5 -17.96 -1.56 6.67
CA ARG A 5 -17.39 -0.96 7.89
C ARG A 5 -17.04 -2.01 8.96
N MET A 6 -17.87 -3.05 9.07
CA MET A 6 -17.64 -4.16 10.01
C MET A 6 -16.44 -5.04 9.57
N GLN A 7 -16.26 -5.28 8.28
CA GLN A 7 -15.11 -6.02 7.73
C GLN A 7 -13.79 -5.26 7.91
N MET A 8 -13.80 -3.95 7.67
CA MET A 8 -12.63 -3.09 7.90
C MET A 8 -12.26 -3.06 9.37
N ASN A 9 -13.21 -2.90 10.27
CA ASN A 9 -12.96 -2.94 11.71
C ASN A 9 -12.29 -4.25 12.12
N LYS A 10 -12.75 -5.41 11.62
CA LYS A 10 -12.12 -6.71 11.90
C LYS A 10 -10.66 -6.78 11.43
N THR A 11 -10.34 -6.25 10.26
CA THR A 11 -8.96 -6.22 9.74
C THR A 11 -8.07 -5.33 10.61
N ILE A 12 -8.56 -4.16 11.02
CA ILE A 12 -7.84 -3.24 11.91
C ILE A 12 -7.67 -3.86 13.30
N ASP A 13 -8.73 -4.45 13.86
CA ASP A 13 -8.67 -5.16 15.15
C ASP A 13 -7.64 -6.29 15.13
N TYR A 14 -7.57 -7.04 14.01
CA TYR A 14 -6.54 -8.06 13.83
C TYR A 14 -5.13 -7.45 13.92
N TYR A 15 -4.87 -6.32 13.25
CA TYR A 15 -3.56 -5.66 13.27
C TYR A 15 -3.26 -5.05 14.64
N ASN A 16 -4.23 -4.46 15.32
CA ASN A 16 -4.07 -3.96 16.68
C ASN A 16 -3.68 -5.08 17.66
N LEU A 17 -4.38 -6.21 17.60
CA LEU A 17 -4.12 -7.36 18.47
C LEU A 17 -2.79 -8.06 18.17
N ASN A 18 -2.33 -8.03 16.93
CA ASN A 18 -1.13 -8.76 16.48
C ASN A 18 0.05 -7.84 16.11
N ALA A 19 0.01 -6.55 16.46
CA ALA A 19 0.97 -5.55 16.00
C ALA A 19 2.43 -5.94 16.24
N LYS A 20 2.79 -6.38 17.45
CA LYS A 20 4.17 -6.79 17.78
C LYS A 20 4.64 -7.96 16.90
N LYS A 21 3.83 -9.02 16.81
CA LYS A 21 4.16 -10.19 15.98
C LYS A 21 4.25 -9.85 14.49
N PHE A 22 3.40 -8.92 14.04
CA PHE A 22 3.44 -8.43 12.66
C PHE A 22 4.77 -7.72 12.37
N ILE A 23 5.21 -6.83 13.25
CA ILE A 23 6.49 -6.10 13.12
C ILE A 23 7.65 -7.08 13.11
N GLU A 24 7.72 -8.02 14.06
CA GLU A 24 8.79 -9.05 14.11
C GLU A 24 8.94 -9.81 12.79
N ASN A 25 7.83 -10.09 12.10
CA ASN A 25 7.80 -10.82 10.86
C ASN A 25 8.04 -9.97 9.59
N THR A 26 7.97 -8.64 9.69
CA THR A 26 7.96 -7.79 8.49
C THR A 26 9.03 -6.71 8.47
N VAL A 27 9.49 -6.23 9.62
CA VAL A 27 10.41 -5.08 9.72
C VAL A 27 11.76 -5.33 9.03
N ASN A 28 12.23 -6.59 9.05
CA ASN A 28 13.49 -7.00 8.43
C ASN A 28 13.31 -7.73 7.08
N ALA A 29 12.08 -7.78 6.54
CA ALA A 29 11.82 -8.40 5.25
C ALA A 29 12.45 -7.54 4.13
N ASP A 30 13.28 -8.19 3.30
CA ASP A 30 14.03 -7.48 2.27
C ASP A 30 13.15 -7.12 1.06
N MET A 31 12.93 -5.83 0.87
CA MET A 31 12.15 -5.27 -0.24
C MET A 31 12.94 -4.30 -1.11
N HIS A 32 14.27 -4.21 -0.91
CA HIS A 32 15.10 -3.16 -1.54
C HIS A 32 14.95 -3.13 -3.07
N ILE A 33 14.86 -4.28 -3.73
CA ILE A 33 14.69 -4.35 -5.20
C ILE A 33 13.41 -3.64 -5.63
N THR A 34 12.30 -3.87 -4.92
CA THR A 34 11.00 -3.25 -5.24
C THR A 34 10.97 -1.78 -4.85
N GLN A 35 11.57 -1.43 -3.71
CA GLN A 35 11.69 -0.05 -3.24
C GLN A 35 12.54 0.78 -4.22
N ASP A 36 13.70 0.28 -4.64
CA ASP A 36 14.57 0.96 -5.61
C ASP A 36 13.90 1.06 -6.99
N ARG A 37 13.10 0.05 -7.38
CA ARG A 37 12.31 0.09 -8.61
C ARG A 37 11.30 1.23 -8.61
N PHE A 38 10.64 1.48 -7.50
CA PHE A 38 9.75 2.62 -7.32
C PHE A 38 10.52 3.95 -7.26
N LEU A 39 11.60 4.03 -6.48
CA LEU A 39 12.36 5.28 -6.30
C LEU A 39 12.99 5.79 -7.59
N ARG A 40 13.43 4.91 -8.51
CA ARG A 40 14.02 5.34 -9.79
C ARG A 40 13.05 6.10 -10.70
N LEU A 41 11.74 6.02 -10.43
CA LEU A 41 10.70 6.76 -11.15
C LEU A 41 10.42 8.14 -10.57
N LEU A 42 11.04 8.44 -9.43
CA LEU A 42 10.95 9.70 -8.71
C LEU A 42 12.27 10.47 -8.82
N ALA A 43 12.21 11.80 -8.92
CA ALA A 43 13.40 12.60 -8.71
C ALA A 43 13.78 12.62 -7.22
N GLU A 44 15.03 12.99 -6.93
CA GLU A 44 15.52 13.10 -5.54
C GLU A 44 14.69 14.09 -4.70
N ASN A 45 14.66 13.86 -3.38
CA ASN A 45 13.99 14.71 -2.38
C ASN A 45 12.48 14.92 -2.62
N ARG A 46 11.84 14.01 -3.31
CA ARG A 46 10.39 14.07 -3.55
C ARG A 46 9.58 13.61 -2.35
N PHE A 47 8.30 13.94 -2.37
CA PHE A 47 7.40 13.66 -1.27
C PHE A 47 6.61 12.38 -1.54
N ILE A 48 6.79 11.39 -0.66
CA ILE A 48 6.17 10.08 -0.73
C ILE A 48 5.11 9.95 0.37
N LEU A 49 3.95 9.38 0.05
CA LEU A 49 3.02 8.84 1.01
C LEU A 49 3.25 7.33 1.14
N ASP A 50 3.60 6.85 2.33
CA ASP A 50 3.56 5.42 2.67
C ASP A 50 2.17 5.10 3.25
N PHE A 51 1.33 4.50 2.43
CA PHE A 51 -0.11 4.35 2.64
C PHE A 51 -0.45 2.96 3.16
N GLY A 52 -0.59 2.84 4.47
CA GLY A 52 -0.65 1.57 5.20
C GLY A 52 0.75 1.03 5.48
N CYS A 53 1.56 1.82 6.20
CA CYS A 53 3.00 1.59 6.38
C CYS A 53 3.34 0.38 7.26
N GLY A 54 2.39 -0.16 8.01
CA GLY A 54 2.56 -1.34 8.84
C GLY A 54 3.70 -1.20 9.85
N SER A 55 4.79 -1.94 9.65
CA SER A 55 5.96 -1.90 10.53
C SER A 55 6.83 -0.64 10.38
N GLY A 56 6.56 0.21 9.38
CA GLY A 56 7.41 1.36 9.07
C GLY A 56 8.69 1.02 8.29
N ARG A 57 8.87 -0.25 7.86
CA ARG A 57 10.05 -0.72 7.11
C ARG A 57 10.32 0.14 5.88
N ASP A 58 9.31 0.34 5.05
CA ASP A 58 9.45 1.08 3.79
C ASP A 58 9.59 2.58 4.03
N THR A 59 8.83 3.13 4.99
CA THR A 59 9.01 4.50 5.47
C THR A 59 10.46 4.78 5.87
N LYS A 60 11.04 3.89 6.72
CA LYS A 60 12.43 4.03 7.17
C LYS A 60 13.41 4.03 5.99
N TYR A 61 13.23 3.09 5.06
CA TYR A 61 14.05 2.99 3.87
C TYR A 61 14.02 4.28 3.04
N PHE A 62 12.85 4.83 2.77
CA PHE A 62 12.71 6.06 1.98
C PHE A 62 13.33 7.29 2.68
N LEU A 63 13.18 7.39 4.00
CA LEU A 63 13.83 8.44 4.80
C LEU A 63 15.35 8.34 4.72
N GLU A 64 15.91 7.14 4.82
CA GLU A 64 17.36 6.89 4.71
C GLU A 64 17.92 7.19 3.31
N LYS A 65 17.08 7.08 2.27
CA LYS A 65 17.41 7.50 0.90
C LYS A 65 17.22 9.02 0.66
N GLY A 66 16.84 9.79 1.69
CA GLY A 66 16.72 11.25 1.61
C GLY A 66 15.37 11.75 1.08
N TYR A 67 14.35 10.89 0.96
CA TYR A 67 13.02 11.31 0.56
C TYR A 67 12.25 11.91 1.73
N ARG A 68 11.34 12.82 1.44
CA ARG A 68 10.34 13.27 2.40
C ARG A 68 9.21 12.25 2.44
N VAL A 69 8.83 11.80 3.63
CA VAL A 69 7.81 10.77 3.79
C VAL A 69 6.72 11.23 4.76
N GLU A 70 5.49 11.03 4.36
CA GLU A 70 4.33 10.99 5.26
C GLU A 70 3.88 9.52 5.30
N ALA A 71 3.65 9.00 6.51
CA ALA A 71 3.26 7.61 6.70
C ALA A 71 1.94 7.53 7.46
N THR A 72 1.09 6.59 7.03
CA THR A 72 -0.22 6.37 7.65
C THR A 72 -0.49 4.88 7.81
N ASP A 73 -1.28 4.52 8.81
CA ASP A 73 -1.84 3.18 8.98
C ASP A 73 -3.20 3.26 9.68
N GLY A 74 -4.08 2.28 9.46
CA GLY A 74 -5.37 2.22 10.12
C GLY A 74 -5.31 1.65 11.54
N SER A 75 -4.21 0.98 11.91
CA SER A 75 -4.00 0.40 13.24
C SER A 75 -3.26 1.37 14.16
N SER A 76 -3.91 1.83 15.22
CA SER A 76 -3.29 2.72 16.21
C SER A 76 -2.04 2.11 16.87
N GLU A 77 -2.02 0.78 17.07
CA GLU A 77 -0.87 0.09 17.65
C GLU A 77 0.30 0.04 16.66
N LEU A 78 0.04 -0.20 15.36
CA LEU A 78 1.09 -0.12 14.33
C LEU A 78 1.61 1.31 14.19
N CYS A 79 0.74 2.33 14.21
CA CYS A 79 1.15 3.74 14.16
C CYS A 79 2.14 4.08 15.29
N LYS A 80 1.86 3.68 16.53
CA LYS A 80 2.75 3.91 17.67
C LYS A 80 4.13 3.26 17.48
N LEU A 81 4.12 1.98 17.10
CA LEU A 81 5.35 1.20 16.95
C LEU A 81 6.16 1.65 15.73
N ALA A 82 5.52 1.94 14.61
CA ALA A 82 6.17 2.46 13.42
C ALA A 82 6.73 3.87 13.63
N SER A 83 6.02 4.75 14.37
CA SER A 83 6.55 6.08 14.74
C SER A 83 7.84 5.97 15.54
N ALA A 84 7.86 5.08 16.53
CA ALA A 84 9.07 4.84 17.34
C ALA A 84 10.24 4.28 16.49
N PHE A 85 9.94 3.43 15.51
CA PHE A 85 10.96 2.81 14.64
C PHE A 85 11.50 3.77 13.60
N THR A 86 10.64 4.58 12.98
CA THR A 86 11.01 5.46 11.86
C THR A 86 11.56 6.81 12.31
N GLY A 87 11.17 7.28 13.51
CA GLY A 87 11.51 8.60 14.03
C GLY A 87 10.64 9.73 13.48
N ILE A 88 9.57 9.42 12.72
CA ILE A 88 8.57 10.39 12.30
C ILE A 88 7.20 10.01 12.86
N GLU A 89 6.27 10.95 12.91
CA GLU A 89 4.88 10.67 13.23
C GLU A 89 4.24 9.83 12.12
N VAL A 90 3.69 8.67 12.48
CA VAL A 90 2.78 7.87 11.64
C VAL A 90 1.35 8.19 12.04
N LYS A 91 0.57 8.70 11.11
CA LYS A 91 -0.81 9.13 11.37
C LYS A 91 -1.76 7.94 11.30
N GLU A 92 -2.62 7.83 12.30
CA GLU A 92 -3.76 6.91 12.22
C GLU A 92 -4.77 7.45 11.21
N MET A 93 -4.99 6.71 10.12
CA MET A 93 -5.87 7.11 9.04
C MET A 93 -6.37 5.90 8.25
N LEU A 94 -7.67 5.81 8.06
CA LEU A 94 -8.26 4.83 7.16
C LEU A 94 -8.01 5.21 5.70
N PHE A 95 -7.94 4.23 4.80
CA PHE A 95 -7.72 4.49 3.38
C PHE A 95 -8.77 5.41 2.76
N GLN A 96 -10.04 5.30 3.20
CA GLN A 96 -11.15 6.12 2.74
C GLN A 96 -11.05 7.59 3.18
N GLU A 97 -10.22 7.89 4.19
CA GLU A 97 -10.05 9.24 4.74
C GLU A 97 -8.99 10.06 4.01
N LEU A 98 -8.27 9.46 3.05
CA LEU A 98 -7.32 10.21 2.24
C LEU A 98 -8.02 11.39 1.56
N ASP A 99 -7.61 12.60 1.94
CA ASP A 99 -8.12 13.87 1.42
C ASP A 99 -6.94 14.80 1.10
N ALA A 100 -6.26 14.48 0.01
CA ALA A 100 -5.13 15.26 -0.50
C ALA A 100 -5.29 15.47 -2.01
N SER A 101 -4.82 16.61 -2.50
CA SER A 101 -4.86 16.93 -3.92
C SER A 101 -3.49 17.42 -4.38
N GLY A 102 -2.91 16.77 -5.40
CA GLY A 102 -1.66 17.17 -6.03
C GLY A 102 -0.48 17.32 -5.04
N LYS A 103 -0.43 16.51 -4.01
CA LYS A 103 0.51 16.64 -2.89
C LYS A 103 1.76 15.80 -3.05
N TYR A 104 1.62 14.55 -3.50
CA TYR A 104 2.68 13.55 -3.51
C TYR A 104 3.21 13.31 -4.93
N GLU A 105 4.51 13.09 -5.06
CA GLU A 105 5.11 12.58 -6.28
C GLU A 105 5.02 11.06 -6.36
N GLY A 106 4.98 10.37 -5.22
CA GLY A 106 4.82 8.94 -5.12
C GLY A 106 3.89 8.53 -4.00
N ILE A 107 3.10 7.48 -4.22
CA ILE A 107 2.32 6.80 -3.19
C ILE A 107 2.76 5.34 -3.18
N TRP A 108 3.18 4.88 -2.01
CA TRP A 108 3.58 3.50 -1.76
C TRP A 108 2.51 2.81 -0.94
N ALA A 109 1.85 1.80 -1.52
CA ALA A 109 0.77 1.03 -0.89
C ALA A 109 1.11 -0.47 -0.93
N CYS A 110 2.21 -0.84 -0.26
CA CYS A 110 2.76 -2.19 -0.26
C CYS A 110 1.92 -3.13 0.60
N SER A 111 1.22 -4.07 -0.05
CA SER A 111 0.42 -5.10 0.66
C SER A 111 -0.57 -4.51 1.68
N SER A 112 -1.10 -3.33 1.40
CA SER A 112 -1.96 -2.56 2.31
C SER A 112 -3.40 -2.46 1.82
N ILE A 113 -3.66 -1.83 0.68
CA ILE A 113 -5.01 -1.59 0.15
C ILE A 113 -5.72 -2.88 -0.33
N LEU A 114 -5.02 -3.99 -0.38
CA LEU A 114 -5.58 -5.32 -0.68
C LEU A 114 -6.62 -5.79 0.36
N HIS A 115 -6.72 -5.10 1.50
CA HIS A 115 -7.71 -5.39 2.55
C HIS A 115 -9.06 -4.71 2.32
N LEU A 116 -9.22 -4.03 1.19
CA LEU A 116 -10.48 -3.44 0.74
C LEU A 116 -11.17 -4.37 -0.27
N SER A 117 -12.50 -4.42 -0.25
CA SER A 117 -13.28 -5.03 -1.33
C SER A 117 -13.06 -4.27 -2.65
N LYS A 118 -13.26 -4.89 -3.81
CA LYS A 118 -13.18 -4.20 -5.11
C LYS A 118 -14.04 -2.95 -5.19
N LYS A 119 -15.20 -2.98 -4.50
CA LYS A 119 -16.11 -1.85 -4.43
C LYS A 119 -15.52 -0.67 -3.64
N GLU A 120 -14.79 -0.94 -2.55
CA GLU A 120 -14.13 0.09 -1.73
C GLU A 120 -12.79 0.52 -2.32
N LEU A 121 -12.09 -0.42 -2.95
CA LEU A 121 -10.76 -0.19 -3.53
C LEU A 121 -10.81 0.86 -4.65
N LEU A 122 -11.84 0.82 -5.50
CA LEU A 122 -11.96 1.75 -6.62
C LEU A 122 -12.02 3.23 -6.19
N PRO A 123 -12.88 3.67 -5.27
CA PRO A 123 -12.87 5.04 -4.77
C PRO A 123 -11.56 5.41 -4.05
N VAL A 124 -10.92 4.46 -3.35
CA VAL A 124 -9.62 4.72 -2.71
C VAL A 124 -8.52 4.97 -3.75
N ILE A 125 -8.45 4.17 -4.81
CA ILE A 125 -7.48 4.41 -5.90
C ILE A 125 -7.74 5.76 -6.60
N ARG A 126 -9.00 6.20 -6.76
CA ARG A 126 -9.30 7.54 -7.27
C ARG A 126 -8.74 8.63 -6.36
N LYS A 127 -8.94 8.52 -5.04
CA LYS A 127 -8.35 9.44 -4.06
C LYS A 127 -6.82 9.45 -4.11
N MET A 128 -6.19 8.28 -4.28
CA MET A 128 -4.73 8.19 -4.49
C MET A 128 -4.32 8.93 -5.77
N CYS A 129 -5.05 8.76 -6.86
CA CYS A 129 -4.82 9.49 -8.10
C CYS A 129 -4.95 11.02 -7.91
N ASP A 130 -5.99 11.47 -7.19
CA ASP A 130 -6.19 12.90 -6.89
C ASP A 130 -5.06 13.46 -6.03
N ALA A 131 -4.58 12.67 -5.06
CA ALA A 131 -3.48 13.03 -4.17
C ALA A 131 -2.12 13.14 -4.87
N LEU A 132 -1.94 12.46 -6.01
CA LEU A 132 -0.72 12.57 -6.81
C LEU A 132 -0.63 13.89 -7.56
N LYS A 133 0.59 14.41 -7.65
CA LYS A 133 0.97 15.39 -8.67
C LYS A 133 0.90 14.79 -10.07
N ASN A 134 0.91 15.65 -11.07
CA ASN A 134 1.00 15.21 -12.47
C ASN A 134 2.27 14.38 -12.69
N ASN A 135 2.17 13.29 -13.43
CA ASN A 135 3.23 12.29 -13.66
C ASN A 135 3.67 11.55 -12.38
N GLY A 136 2.99 11.72 -11.25
CA GLY A 136 3.25 10.95 -10.04
C GLY A 136 2.90 9.48 -10.22
N VAL A 137 3.47 8.63 -9.35
CA VAL A 137 3.32 7.17 -9.45
C VAL A 137 2.74 6.58 -8.17
N ILE A 138 1.94 5.52 -8.34
CA ILE A 138 1.48 4.65 -7.26
C ILE A 138 2.18 3.31 -7.41
N TYR A 139 2.83 2.83 -6.35
CA TYR A 139 3.12 1.41 -6.22
C TYR A 139 2.04 0.75 -5.37
N THR A 140 1.57 -0.42 -5.78
CA THR A 140 0.69 -1.27 -4.97
C THR A 140 0.95 -2.74 -5.25
N SER A 141 0.60 -3.60 -4.29
CA SER A 141 0.72 -5.05 -4.47
C SER A 141 -0.45 -5.80 -3.88
N PHE A 142 -0.83 -6.87 -4.57
CA PHE A 142 -1.92 -7.77 -4.21
C PHE A 142 -1.42 -9.22 -4.17
N LYS A 143 -2.07 -10.09 -3.42
CA LYS A 143 -1.85 -11.51 -3.60
C LYS A 143 -2.28 -11.92 -5.00
N TYR A 144 -1.51 -12.82 -5.60
CA TYR A 144 -1.78 -13.28 -6.96
C TYR A 144 -2.90 -14.32 -6.96
N GLY A 145 -3.99 -14.03 -7.66
CA GLY A 145 -5.16 -14.89 -7.77
C GLY A 145 -6.44 -14.11 -8.09
N ASP A 146 -7.58 -14.72 -7.82
CA ASP A 146 -8.92 -14.17 -8.09
C ASP A 146 -9.82 -14.16 -6.84
N PHE A 147 -9.27 -14.49 -5.68
CA PHE A 147 -10.02 -14.55 -4.43
C PHE A 147 -10.43 -13.16 -3.94
N GLU A 148 -11.65 -13.06 -3.46
CA GLU A 148 -12.14 -11.90 -2.73
C GLU A 148 -12.95 -12.36 -1.52
N GLY A 149 -12.56 -11.96 -0.31
CA GLY A 149 -13.24 -12.35 0.91
C GLY A 149 -12.38 -12.34 2.17
N GLU A 150 -12.90 -12.92 3.25
CA GLU A 150 -12.20 -13.04 4.53
C GLU A 150 -11.26 -14.26 4.54
N ARG A 151 -10.03 -14.05 4.99
CA ARG A 151 -8.98 -15.07 5.10
C ARG A 151 -8.14 -14.78 6.34
N ASN A 152 -8.08 -15.74 7.27
CA ASN A 152 -7.32 -15.60 8.52
C ASN A 152 -7.62 -14.32 9.31
N GLY A 153 -8.90 -13.96 9.45
CA GLY A 153 -9.38 -12.81 10.22
C GLY A 153 -9.17 -11.44 9.54
N ARG A 154 -8.80 -11.42 8.28
CA ARG A 154 -8.64 -10.19 7.46
C ARG A 154 -9.33 -10.36 6.12
N TYR A 155 -9.81 -9.27 5.57
CA TYR A 155 -10.31 -9.25 4.20
C TYR A 155 -9.17 -9.18 3.20
N PHE A 156 -9.32 -9.86 2.05
CA PHE A 156 -8.36 -9.84 0.95
C PHE A 156 -9.07 -9.73 -0.39
N THR A 157 -8.50 -8.93 -1.26
CA THR A 157 -8.82 -8.89 -2.69
C THR A 157 -7.55 -9.24 -3.45
N ASP A 158 -7.58 -10.38 -4.12
CA ASP A 158 -6.46 -10.85 -4.94
C ASP A 158 -6.69 -10.41 -6.39
N PHE A 159 -5.61 -10.27 -7.16
CA PHE A 159 -5.66 -9.98 -8.58
C PHE A 159 -4.64 -10.79 -9.37
N THR A 160 -5.00 -11.11 -10.62
CA THR A 160 -4.08 -11.45 -11.70
C THR A 160 -3.86 -10.19 -12.56
N GLU A 161 -2.88 -10.22 -13.47
CA GLU A 161 -2.65 -9.14 -14.43
C GLU A 161 -3.94 -8.79 -15.18
N ASP A 162 -4.60 -9.80 -15.77
CA ASP A 162 -5.80 -9.63 -16.56
C ASP A 162 -6.98 -9.04 -15.77
N THR A 163 -7.15 -9.47 -14.52
CA THR A 163 -8.25 -8.99 -13.67
C THR A 163 -8.00 -7.58 -13.17
N PHE A 164 -6.75 -7.22 -12.87
CA PHE A 164 -6.39 -5.86 -12.50
C PHE A 164 -6.47 -4.89 -13.68
N ASP A 165 -6.02 -5.30 -14.87
CA ASP A 165 -6.14 -4.52 -16.10
C ASP A 165 -7.60 -4.13 -16.40
N LYS A 166 -8.53 -5.07 -16.24
CA LYS A 166 -9.96 -4.80 -16.40
C LYS A 166 -10.48 -3.86 -15.32
N PHE A 167 -10.03 -4.05 -14.07
CA PHE A 167 -10.47 -3.28 -12.92
C PHE A 167 -10.05 -1.81 -13.01
N ILE A 168 -8.78 -1.52 -13.41
CA ILE A 168 -8.24 -0.16 -13.40
C ILE A 168 -8.72 0.71 -14.57
N LYS A 169 -9.21 0.12 -15.66
CA LYS A 169 -9.70 0.84 -16.86
C LYS A 169 -10.77 1.89 -16.58
N VAL A 170 -11.47 1.79 -15.47
CA VAL A 170 -12.50 2.78 -15.07
C VAL A 170 -11.91 4.06 -14.47
N ILE A 171 -10.58 4.12 -14.32
CA ILE A 171 -9.82 5.31 -13.89
C ILE A 171 -8.87 5.71 -15.03
N PRO A 172 -9.36 6.42 -16.06
CA PRO A 172 -8.59 6.70 -17.26
C PRO A 172 -7.43 7.68 -17.04
N GLU A 173 -7.33 8.27 -15.85
CA GLU A 173 -6.21 9.11 -15.41
C GLU A 173 -5.00 8.30 -14.95
N LEU A 174 -5.15 6.98 -14.79
CA LEU A 174 -4.06 6.08 -14.41
C LEU A 174 -3.75 5.10 -15.55
N THR A 175 -2.47 4.90 -15.81
CA THR A 175 -1.99 3.83 -16.69
C THR A 175 -1.06 2.90 -15.92
N ILE A 176 -1.10 1.60 -16.25
CA ILE A 176 -0.13 0.65 -15.72
C ILE A 176 1.18 0.89 -16.46
N GLU A 177 2.20 1.31 -15.72
CA GLU A 177 3.54 1.54 -16.24
C GLU A 177 4.39 0.27 -16.15
N GLU A 178 4.31 -0.42 -15.03
CA GLU A 178 4.99 -1.69 -14.80
C GLU A 178 4.07 -2.66 -14.04
N GLN A 179 4.17 -3.93 -14.37
CA GLN A 179 3.59 -5.02 -13.59
C GLN A 179 4.53 -6.24 -13.59
N TRP A 180 4.64 -6.91 -12.45
CA TRP A 180 5.49 -8.10 -12.31
C TRP A 180 5.04 -8.96 -11.14
N ILE A 181 5.46 -10.22 -11.15
CA ILE A 181 5.17 -11.19 -10.09
C ILE A 181 6.43 -11.41 -9.26
N THR A 182 6.26 -11.44 -7.93
CA THR A 182 7.30 -11.87 -6.99
C THR A 182 6.79 -12.98 -6.08
N LEU A 183 7.72 -13.68 -5.45
CA LEU A 183 7.41 -14.56 -4.33
C LEU A 183 7.39 -13.74 -3.02
N ASP A 184 6.74 -14.28 -1.99
CA ASP A 184 6.76 -13.65 -0.67
C ASP A 184 8.18 -13.69 -0.08
N VAL A 185 8.69 -12.54 0.33
CA VAL A 185 10.06 -12.41 0.86
C VAL A 185 10.21 -12.90 2.30
N ARG A 186 9.11 -13.20 2.97
CA ARG A 186 9.13 -13.64 4.37
C ARG A 186 9.50 -15.13 4.46
N PRO A 187 10.28 -15.53 5.49
CA PRO A 187 10.63 -16.92 5.70
C PRO A 187 9.38 -17.85 5.75
N GLY A 188 9.47 -19.02 5.09
CA GLY A 188 8.41 -20.02 5.07
C GLY A 188 7.20 -19.70 4.18
N ARG A 189 7.24 -18.64 3.36
CA ARG A 189 6.16 -18.24 2.45
C ARG A 189 6.56 -18.17 0.98
N GLY A 190 7.66 -18.77 0.60
CA GLY A 190 8.22 -18.67 -0.75
C GLY A 190 7.34 -19.23 -1.89
N GLU A 191 6.21 -19.88 -1.59
CA GLU A 191 5.24 -20.31 -2.62
C GLU A 191 4.14 -19.26 -2.87
N GLU A 192 3.97 -18.29 -1.96
CA GLU A 192 2.96 -17.25 -2.10
C GLU A 192 3.42 -16.22 -3.14
N LYS A 193 2.61 -16.01 -4.18
CA LYS A 193 2.89 -15.06 -5.24
C LYS A 193 2.20 -13.72 -4.98
N TRP A 194 2.86 -12.66 -5.42
CA TRP A 194 2.38 -11.29 -5.35
C TRP A 194 2.39 -10.64 -6.72
N LEU A 195 1.28 -10.04 -7.11
CA LEU A 195 1.21 -9.11 -8.22
C LEU A 195 1.66 -7.74 -7.73
N ASN A 196 2.69 -7.20 -8.33
CA ASN A 196 3.22 -5.88 -8.08
C ASN A 196 2.88 -4.97 -9.26
N LEU A 197 2.52 -3.73 -8.98
CA LEU A 197 2.03 -2.77 -9.95
C LEU A 197 2.62 -1.39 -9.70
N ILE A 198 3.04 -0.74 -10.76
CA ILE A 198 3.30 0.70 -10.78
C ILE A 198 2.31 1.34 -11.74
N LEU A 199 1.52 2.27 -11.19
CA LEU A 199 0.55 3.05 -11.94
C LEU A 199 1.07 4.48 -12.06
N ARG A 200 0.98 5.07 -13.25
CA ARG A 200 1.34 6.48 -13.49
C ARG A 200 0.10 7.31 -13.72
N LYS A 201 0.04 8.47 -13.06
CA LYS A 201 -0.95 9.50 -13.35
C LYS A 201 -0.59 10.21 -14.65
N ILE A 202 -1.45 10.10 -15.64
CA ILE A 202 -1.31 10.79 -16.93
C ILE A 202 -2.09 12.11 -16.91
N GLN A 203 -1.54 13.14 -17.55
CA GLN A 203 -2.29 14.37 -17.81
C GLN A 203 -3.36 14.10 -18.87
N LYS A 204 -4.55 14.56 -18.63
CA LYS A 204 -5.55 14.79 -19.68
C LYS A 204 -5.41 16.16 -20.28
#